data_b6755f5f9e4807db14caca651a0931af
#
_entry.id   b6755f5f9e4807db14caca651a0931af
#
_cell.length_a   1.000
_cell.length_b   1.000
_cell.length_c   1.000
_cell.angle_alpha   90.00
_cell.angle_beta   90.00
_cell.angle_gamma   90.00
#
_symmetry.space_group_name_H-M   'P 1'
#
loop_
_entity.id
_entity.type
_entity.pdbx_description
1 polymer ?
#
loop_
_entity_poly.entity_id
_entity_poly.type
_entity_poly.pdbx_seq_one_letter_code
_entity_poly.pdbx_strand_id
1 'polypeptide(L)'
;DTPSHQLVRNSIEKPVYKEKLRVRSYGVPNDEDMVFVELKKKYKGVVYKRRIEMTLAQTRDFFAGKEVPHDNPQIENELKYFLKFYEGIAPAMYLSYDRLAYCGTEDPSAGMRVMEIKIPNAMPLWLSAILDELEIYPASFSKYGTAYLNEFSEKIHKGKVISCA
;
A
#
# COMPACT_ATOMS: atom_id res chain seq x y z
N ASP A 1 -9.45 -4.13 -3.35
CA ASP A 1 -9.04 -5.22 -4.23
C ASP A 1 -10.22 -5.72 -5.05
N THR A 2 -9.99 -6.53 -6.06
CA THR A 2 -11.04 -7.24 -6.81
C THR A 2 -11.60 -8.40 -5.98
N PRO A 3 -12.79 -8.94 -6.30
CA PRO A 3 -13.33 -10.13 -5.62
C PRO A 3 -12.39 -11.34 -5.66
N SER A 4 -11.57 -11.45 -6.71
CA SER A 4 -10.55 -12.51 -6.86
C SER A 4 -9.22 -12.19 -6.20
N HIS A 5 -9.09 -11.10 -5.46
CA HIS A 5 -7.84 -10.64 -4.81
C HIS A 5 -6.66 -10.43 -5.79
N GLN A 6 -6.94 -9.99 -7.01
CA GLN A 6 -5.96 -9.86 -8.08
C GLN A 6 -4.80 -8.90 -7.73
N LEU A 7 -5.10 -7.75 -7.12
CA LEU A 7 -4.07 -6.75 -6.83
C LEU A 7 -3.07 -7.23 -5.76
N VAL A 8 -3.55 -7.92 -4.72
CA VAL A 8 -2.65 -8.46 -3.69
C VAL A 8 -1.85 -9.64 -4.22
N ARG A 9 -2.46 -10.52 -5.02
CA ARG A 9 -1.73 -11.62 -5.68
C ARG A 9 -0.61 -11.07 -6.56
N ASN A 10 -0.90 -10.13 -7.44
CA ASN A 10 0.12 -9.43 -8.24
C ASN A 10 1.21 -8.80 -7.36
N SER A 11 0.85 -8.34 -6.17
CA SER A 11 1.82 -7.78 -5.23
C SER A 11 2.80 -8.80 -4.68
N ILE A 12 2.32 -10.05 -4.45
CA ILE A 12 3.10 -11.18 -3.94
C ILE A 12 3.95 -11.79 -5.05
N GLU A 13 3.37 -12.04 -6.21
CA GLU A 13 4.02 -12.65 -7.39
C GLU A 13 5.06 -11.75 -8.05
N LYS A 14 5.02 -10.44 -7.78
CA LYS A 14 5.98 -9.43 -8.26
C LYS A 14 6.13 -9.40 -9.80
N PRO A 15 5.04 -9.33 -10.58
CA PRO A 15 5.12 -9.23 -12.03
C PRO A 15 5.84 -7.94 -12.46
N VAL A 16 6.18 -7.86 -13.75
CA VAL A 16 6.84 -6.69 -14.36
C VAL A 16 6.03 -5.41 -14.16
N TYR A 17 4.70 -5.52 -14.25
CA TYR A 17 3.77 -4.42 -13.98
C TYR A 17 2.80 -4.78 -12.85
N LYS A 18 2.59 -3.86 -11.93
CA LYS A 18 1.60 -3.98 -10.87
C LYS A 18 1.10 -2.63 -10.37
N GLU A 19 -0.12 -2.64 -9.87
CA GLU A 19 -0.79 -1.47 -9.33
C GLU A 19 -1.32 -1.74 -7.93
N LYS A 20 -1.53 -0.67 -7.18
CA LYS A 20 -2.21 -0.67 -5.88
C LYS A 20 -3.00 0.61 -5.74
N LEU A 21 -4.25 0.50 -5.33
CA LEU A 21 -5.08 1.60 -4.90
C LEU A 21 -5.27 1.54 -3.39
N ARG A 22 -5.17 2.68 -2.73
CA ARG A 22 -5.48 2.79 -1.30
C ARG A 22 -6.08 4.15 -0.98
N VAL A 23 -6.93 4.17 0.02
CA VAL A 23 -7.32 5.38 0.74
C VAL A 23 -6.48 5.45 2.02
N ARG A 24 -5.93 6.61 2.32
CA ARG A 24 -5.08 6.82 3.49
C ARG A 24 -5.55 8.02 4.28
N SER A 25 -5.63 7.88 5.59
CA SER A 25 -5.82 8.97 6.54
C SER A 25 -4.68 9.02 7.57
N TYR A 26 -4.61 10.09 8.29
CA TYR A 26 -3.83 10.22 9.53
C TYR A 26 -4.83 10.28 10.68
N GLY A 27 -4.85 9.23 11.51
CA GLY A 27 -5.89 9.02 12.50
C GLY A 27 -7.17 8.42 11.91
N VAL A 28 -8.23 8.39 12.71
CA VAL A 28 -9.55 7.92 12.31
C VAL A 28 -10.35 9.09 11.74
N PRO A 29 -10.63 9.13 10.42
CA PRO A 29 -11.26 10.27 9.81
C PRO A 29 -12.79 10.25 10.01
N ASN A 30 -13.40 11.41 10.21
CA ASN A 30 -14.81 11.66 10.02
C ASN A 30 -15.11 12.06 8.55
N ASP A 31 -16.37 12.29 8.21
CA ASP A 31 -16.79 12.54 6.82
C ASP A 31 -16.21 13.84 6.22
N GLU A 32 -15.91 14.82 7.05
CA GLU A 32 -15.34 16.12 6.64
C GLU A 32 -13.81 16.11 6.59
N ASP A 33 -13.16 15.10 7.16
CA ASP A 33 -11.70 15.03 7.20
C ASP A 33 -11.11 14.67 5.84
N MET A 34 -9.97 15.30 5.54
CA MET A 34 -9.24 15.05 4.31
C MET A 34 -8.55 13.69 4.34
N VAL A 35 -8.78 12.92 3.30
CA VAL A 35 -8.10 11.65 3.05
C VAL A 35 -7.39 11.67 1.71
N PHE A 36 -6.50 10.72 1.51
CA PHE A 36 -5.65 10.65 0.34
C PHE A 36 -5.97 9.40 -0.48
N VAL A 37 -6.51 9.60 -1.67
CA VAL A 37 -6.67 8.52 -2.65
C VAL A 37 -5.37 8.39 -3.43
N GLU A 38 -4.67 7.27 -3.25
CA GLU A 38 -3.34 7.05 -3.80
C GLU A 38 -3.33 5.84 -4.74
N LEU A 39 -2.95 6.08 -5.99
CA LEU A 39 -2.66 5.05 -6.98
C LEU A 39 -1.15 4.92 -7.16
N LYS A 40 -0.63 3.74 -6.88
CA LYS A 40 0.79 3.40 -7.06
C LYS A 40 0.93 2.36 -8.15
N LYS A 41 1.66 2.71 -9.21
CA LYS A 41 2.01 1.82 -10.31
C LYS A 41 3.50 1.50 -10.23
N LYS A 42 3.88 0.26 -10.53
CA LYS A 42 5.28 -0.13 -10.68
C LYS A 42 5.46 -0.87 -12.00
N TYR A 43 6.38 -0.40 -12.82
CA TYR A 43 6.74 -1.00 -14.10
C TYR A 43 8.26 -1.10 -14.22
N LYS A 44 8.78 -2.29 -14.51
CA LYS A 44 10.23 -2.56 -14.65
C LYS A 44 11.08 -1.91 -13.53
N GLY A 45 10.63 -2.00 -12.28
CA GLY A 45 11.34 -1.41 -11.14
C GLY A 45 10.98 0.06 -10.85
N VAL A 46 10.57 0.83 -11.86
CA VAL A 46 10.20 2.25 -11.71
C VAL A 46 8.83 2.38 -11.05
N VAL A 47 8.73 3.28 -10.07
CA VAL A 47 7.50 3.51 -9.30
C VAL A 47 6.91 4.87 -9.67
N TYR A 48 5.64 4.84 -10.08
CA TYR A 48 4.81 6.02 -10.29
C TYR A 48 3.78 6.11 -9.19
N LYS A 49 3.65 7.29 -8.59
CA LYS A 49 2.67 7.55 -7.54
C LYS A 49 1.77 8.71 -7.97
N ARG A 50 0.47 8.48 -7.94
CA ARG A 50 -0.57 9.50 -8.10
C ARG A 50 -1.31 9.64 -6.80
N ARG A 51 -1.72 10.86 -6.49
CA ARG A 51 -2.43 11.17 -5.25
C ARG A 51 -3.36 12.35 -5.47
N ILE A 52 -4.60 12.21 -5.03
CA ILE A 52 -5.53 13.32 -4.87
C ILE A 52 -6.03 13.36 -3.43
N GLU A 53 -6.42 14.54 -3.01
CA GLU A 53 -6.95 14.81 -1.67
C GLU A 53 -8.43 15.16 -1.81
N MET A 54 -9.26 14.56 -0.99
CA MET A 54 -10.70 14.84 -0.92
C MET A 54 -11.20 14.46 0.47
N THR A 55 -12.37 14.96 0.87
CA THR A 55 -12.96 14.53 2.16
C THR A 55 -13.34 13.05 2.11
N LEU A 56 -13.52 12.43 3.27
CA LEU A 56 -13.97 11.04 3.31
C LEU A 56 -15.34 10.86 2.65
N ALA A 57 -16.26 11.81 2.84
CA ALA A 57 -17.56 11.82 2.17
C ALA A 57 -17.40 11.89 0.64
N GLN A 58 -16.59 12.82 0.13
CA GLN A 58 -16.29 12.93 -1.30
C GLN A 58 -15.62 11.66 -1.85
N THR A 59 -14.74 11.04 -1.07
CA THR A 59 -14.10 9.78 -1.45
C THR A 59 -15.12 8.66 -1.65
N ARG A 60 -16.10 8.54 -0.75
CA ARG A 60 -17.21 7.57 -0.90
C ARG A 60 -18.04 7.85 -2.14
N ASP A 61 -18.37 9.11 -2.39
CA ASP A 61 -19.13 9.52 -3.57
C ASP A 61 -18.37 9.24 -4.86
N PHE A 62 -17.06 9.52 -4.88
CA PHE A 62 -16.20 9.20 -6.02
C PHE A 62 -16.16 7.69 -6.33
N PHE A 63 -16.00 6.85 -5.31
CA PHE A 63 -16.03 5.40 -5.50
C PHE A 63 -17.43 4.85 -5.84
N ALA A 64 -18.49 5.58 -5.52
CA ALA A 64 -19.84 5.31 -5.97
C ALA A 64 -20.12 5.78 -7.40
N GLY A 65 -19.13 6.35 -8.10
CA GLY A 65 -19.24 6.82 -9.46
C GLY A 65 -19.88 8.20 -9.63
N LYS A 66 -20.03 8.97 -8.52
CA LYS A 66 -20.52 10.35 -8.59
C LYS A 66 -19.40 11.30 -8.99
N GLU A 67 -19.77 12.40 -9.61
CA GLU A 67 -18.82 13.50 -9.89
C GLU A 67 -18.45 14.21 -8.61
N VAL A 68 -17.15 14.37 -8.37
CA VAL A 68 -16.61 15.07 -7.21
C VAL A 68 -15.67 16.16 -7.72
N PRO A 69 -15.91 17.44 -7.39
CA PRO A 69 -15.01 18.52 -7.81
C PRO A 69 -13.63 18.38 -7.18
N HIS A 70 -12.58 18.50 -7.99
CA HIS A 70 -11.20 18.58 -7.51
C HIS A 70 -10.27 19.19 -8.58
N ASP A 71 -9.05 19.56 -8.17
CA ASP A 71 -8.14 20.38 -8.97
C ASP A 71 -7.26 19.59 -9.96
N ASN A 72 -7.35 18.27 -10.02
CA ASN A 72 -6.47 17.46 -10.87
C ASN A 72 -7.22 16.46 -11.75
N PRO A 73 -7.77 16.91 -12.88
CA PRO A 73 -8.56 16.06 -13.77
C PRO A 73 -7.75 14.91 -14.39
N GLN A 74 -6.43 15.06 -14.54
CA GLN A 74 -5.59 13.97 -15.06
C GLN A 74 -5.55 12.78 -14.09
N ILE A 75 -5.29 13.03 -12.81
CA ILE A 75 -5.25 11.96 -11.80
C ILE A 75 -6.63 11.35 -11.61
N GLU A 76 -7.68 12.15 -11.65
CA GLU A 76 -9.06 11.68 -11.63
C GLU A 76 -9.34 10.69 -12.75
N ASN A 77 -9.00 11.04 -13.98
CA ASN A 77 -9.19 10.17 -15.13
C ASN A 77 -8.38 8.87 -14.99
N GLU A 78 -7.14 8.93 -14.47
CA GLU A 78 -6.35 7.73 -14.18
C GLU A 78 -7.03 6.83 -13.12
N LEU A 79 -7.64 7.42 -12.10
CA LEU A 79 -8.38 6.69 -11.07
C LEU A 79 -9.69 6.10 -11.61
N LYS A 80 -10.47 6.88 -12.37
CA LYS A 80 -11.69 6.41 -13.04
C LYS A 80 -11.38 5.25 -13.99
N TYR A 81 -10.29 5.36 -14.77
CA TYR A 81 -9.82 4.26 -15.62
C TYR A 81 -9.47 3.02 -14.80
N PHE A 82 -8.75 3.17 -13.70
CA PHE A 82 -8.39 2.08 -12.80
C PHE A 82 -9.63 1.37 -12.23
N LEU A 83 -10.61 2.13 -11.75
CA LEU A 83 -11.87 1.58 -11.23
C LEU A 83 -12.68 0.84 -12.29
N LYS A 84 -12.67 1.35 -13.51
CA LYS A 84 -13.33 0.69 -14.65
C LYS A 84 -12.59 -0.57 -15.09
N PHE A 85 -11.26 -0.56 -15.08
CA PHE A 85 -10.44 -1.69 -15.52
C PHE A 85 -10.52 -2.87 -14.55
N TYR A 86 -10.54 -2.59 -13.24
CA TYR A 86 -10.67 -3.61 -12.19
C TYR A 86 -12.12 -3.68 -11.71
N GLU A 87 -12.95 -4.38 -12.46
CA GLU A 87 -14.37 -4.53 -12.12
C GLU A 87 -14.60 -5.11 -10.72
N GLY A 88 -15.60 -4.57 -10.01
CA GLY A 88 -15.96 -5.01 -8.67
C GLY A 88 -14.93 -4.69 -7.60
N ILE A 89 -14.03 -3.74 -7.84
CA ILE A 89 -13.04 -3.34 -6.84
C ILE A 89 -13.73 -2.74 -5.60
N ALA A 90 -13.33 -3.23 -4.44
CA ALA A 90 -13.87 -2.80 -3.15
C ALA A 90 -12.74 -2.72 -2.09
N PRO A 91 -12.95 -2.02 -0.97
CA PRO A 91 -12.07 -2.12 0.18
C PRO A 91 -11.95 -3.57 0.64
N ALA A 92 -10.74 -4.13 0.62
CA ALA A 92 -10.49 -5.51 0.98
C ALA A 92 -9.80 -5.66 2.34
N MET A 93 -9.08 -4.63 2.79
CA MET A 93 -8.34 -4.69 4.04
C MET A 93 -8.13 -3.30 4.64
N TYR A 94 -8.32 -3.21 5.94
CA TYR A 94 -7.92 -2.08 6.75
C TYR A 94 -6.55 -2.34 7.37
N LEU A 95 -5.63 -1.39 7.19
CA LEU A 95 -4.26 -1.48 7.72
C LEU A 95 -3.97 -0.25 8.59
N SER A 96 -3.80 -0.47 9.88
CA SER A 96 -3.32 0.54 10.82
C SER A 96 -1.91 0.21 11.27
N TYR A 97 -1.06 1.22 11.42
CA TYR A 97 0.29 1.09 11.96
C TYR A 97 0.82 2.42 12.44
N ASP A 98 1.61 2.38 13.48
CA ASP A 98 2.37 3.52 13.94
C ASP A 98 3.70 3.60 13.20
N ARG A 99 4.19 4.81 13.01
CA ARG A 99 5.51 5.08 12.45
C ARG A 99 6.29 5.93 13.41
N LEU A 100 7.44 5.43 13.83
CA LEU A 100 8.44 6.22 14.51
C LEU A 100 9.48 6.67 13.48
N ALA A 101 9.76 7.96 13.44
CA ALA A 101 10.83 8.52 12.63
C ALA A 101 12.03 8.79 13.54
N TYR A 102 13.14 8.12 13.26
CA TYR A 102 14.39 8.32 14.01
C TYR A 102 15.31 9.24 13.23
N CYS A 103 15.86 10.23 13.92
CA CYS A 103 17.00 11.04 13.51
C CYS A 103 18.16 10.71 14.45
N GLY A 104 18.86 9.62 14.17
CA GLY A 104 20.21 9.37 14.72
C GLY A 104 20.35 9.15 16.22
N THR A 105 19.38 8.51 16.93
CA THR A 105 19.57 8.05 18.29
C THR A 105 18.71 6.83 18.65
N GLU A 106 19.19 6.12 19.63
CA GLU A 106 18.87 4.80 20.16
C GLU A 106 17.42 4.31 20.11
N ASP A 107 17.23 3.03 19.73
CA ASP A 107 15.96 2.33 19.82
C ASP A 107 15.94 1.35 20.98
N PRO A 108 15.08 1.55 21.99
CA PRO A 108 15.05 0.72 23.17
C PRO A 108 14.08 -0.47 23.13
N SER A 109 13.38 -0.79 22.02
CA SER A 109 12.33 -1.78 22.08
C SER A 109 12.58 -3.05 21.28
N ALA A 110 12.39 -4.20 21.91
CA ALA A 110 12.47 -5.53 21.31
C ALA A 110 11.30 -5.82 20.34
N GLY A 111 11.60 -6.44 19.19
CA GLY A 111 10.62 -6.93 18.21
C GLY A 111 11.10 -6.83 16.76
N MET A 112 10.45 -7.57 15.88
CA MET A 112 10.75 -7.51 14.44
C MET A 112 10.27 -6.19 13.85
N ARG A 113 11.15 -5.47 13.15
CA ARG A 113 10.88 -4.17 12.55
C ARG A 113 11.22 -4.13 11.07
N VAL A 114 10.56 -3.24 10.36
CA VAL A 114 10.88 -2.94 8.96
C VAL A 114 11.56 -1.58 8.93
N MET A 115 12.84 -1.58 8.59
CA MET A 115 13.58 -0.35 8.34
C MET A 115 13.39 0.08 6.89
N GLU A 116 13.02 1.33 6.68
CA GLU A 116 12.92 1.95 5.35
C GLU A 116 13.98 3.03 5.23
N ILE A 117 14.99 2.78 4.40
CA ILE A 117 16.05 3.76 4.11
C ILE A 117 15.66 4.53 2.87
N LYS A 118 15.65 5.86 2.95
CA LYS A 118 15.44 6.75 1.82
C LYS A 118 16.72 7.51 1.52
N ILE A 119 17.24 7.30 0.32
CA ILE A 119 18.46 7.94 -0.18
C ILE A 119 18.15 8.62 -1.51
N PRO A 120 18.71 9.81 -1.78
CA PRO A 120 18.42 10.55 -3.00
C PRO A 120 19.02 9.88 -4.25
N ASN A 121 20.18 9.26 -4.14
CA ASN A 121 20.90 8.66 -5.26
C ASN A 121 21.39 7.25 -4.91
N ALA A 122 22.69 7.07 -4.77
CA ALA A 122 23.32 5.81 -4.40
C ALA A 122 23.45 5.67 -2.87
N MET A 123 23.47 4.42 -2.39
CA MET A 123 23.75 4.11 -0.99
C MET A 123 25.15 4.63 -0.63
N PRO A 124 25.31 5.45 0.43
CA PRO A 124 26.61 5.84 0.93
C PRO A 124 27.42 4.62 1.39
N LEU A 125 28.73 4.59 1.08
CA LEU A 125 29.57 3.44 1.41
C LEU A 125 29.63 3.16 2.91
N TRP A 126 29.68 4.21 3.75
CA TRP A 126 29.66 4.04 5.21
C TRP A 126 28.39 3.35 5.69
N LEU A 127 27.22 3.67 5.11
CA LEU A 127 25.96 3.04 5.48
C LEU A 127 25.91 1.59 4.98
N SER A 128 26.38 1.33 3.77
CA SER A 128 26.50 -0.04 3.25
C SER A 128 27.40 -0.90 4.13
N ALA A 129 28.54 -0.38 4.60
CA ALA A 129 29.46 -1.09 5.48
C ALA A 129 28.81 -1.43 6.83
N ILE A 130 28.09 -0.48 7.45
CA ILE A 130 27.37 -0.72 8.71
C ILE A 130 26.27 -1.78 8.54
N LEU A 131 25.51 -1.71 7.44
CA LEU A 131 24.44 -2.68 7.18
C LEU A 131 24.99 -4.10 6.96
N ASP A 132 26.15 -4.20 6.30
CA ASP A 132 26.85 -5.47 6.07
C ASP A 132 27.42 -6.03 7.37
N GLU A 133 28.07 -5.20 8.20
CA GLU A 133 28.57 -5.58 9.53
C GLU A 133 27.45 -6.10 10.45
N LEU A 134 26.26 -5.49 10.35
CA LEU A 134 25.10 -5.88 11.15
C LEU A 134 24.25 -6.98 10.47
N GLU A 135 24.68 -7.52 9.35
CA GLU A 135 23.96 -8.53 8.56
C GLU A 135 22.54 -8.11 8.18
N ILE A 136 22.33 -6.81 7.92
CA ILE A 136 21.03 -6.24 7.54
C ILE A 136 20.93 -6.18 6.02
N TYR A 137 20.21 -7.11 5.42
CA TYR A 137 20.06 -7.23 3.97
C TYR A 137 18.72 -6.70 3.46
N PRO A 138 18.68 -6.23 2.20
CA PRO A 138 17.44 -5.77 1.59
C PRO A 138 16.39 -6.88 1.51
N ALA A 139 15.22 -6.60 2.04
CA ALA A 139 14.08 -7.53 1.99
C ALA A 139 12.90 -6.94 1.22
N SER A 140 12.14 -7.80 0.57
CA SER A 140 10.89 -7.40 -0.05
C SER A 140 9.76 -7.53 0.94
N PHE A 141 9.14 -6.42 1.30
CA PHE A 141 8.06 -6.39 2.26
C PHE A 141 6.81 -5.69 1.69
N SER A 142 5.66 -6.31 1.83
CA SER A 142 4.36 -5.74 1.50
C SER A 142 3.41 -5.90 2.68
N LYS A 143 3.07 -4.80 3.37
CA LYS A 143 2.11 -4.84 4.49
C LYS A 143 0.82 -5.58 4.13
N TYR A 144 0.22 -5.26 2.98
CA TYR A 144 -1.00 -5.93 2.52
C TYR A 144 -0.75 -7.40 2.16
N GLY A 145 0.34 -7.70 1.45
CA GLY A 145 0.68 -9.08 1.11
C GLY A 145 0.93 -9.95 2.34
N THR A 146 1.65 -9.43 3.33
CA THR A 146 1.91 -10.14 4.59
C THR A 146 0.61 -10.39 5.37
N ALA A 147 -0.23 -9.36 5.52
CA ALA A 147 -1.52 -9.50 6.21
C ALA A 147 -2.43 -10.51 5.49
N TYR A 148 -2.50 -10.46 4.16
CA TYR A 148 -3.26 -11.43 3.36
C TYR A 148 -2.77 -12.87 3.57
N LEU A 149 -1.46 -13.09 3.52
CA LEU A 149 -0.88 -14.42 3.73
C LEU A 149 -1.14 -14.95 5.14
N ASN A 150 -1.06 -14.10 6.15
CA ASN A 150 -1.35 -14.50 7.54
C ASN A 150 -2.82 -14.91 7.69
N GLU A 151 -3.76 -14.10 7.17
CA GLU A 151 -5.19 -14.41 7.20
C GLU A 151 -5.51 -15.70 6.43
N PHE A 152 -4.87 -15.93 5.28
CA PHE A 152 -5.04 -17.16 4.51
C PHE A 152 -4.49 -18.37 5.24
N SER A 153 -3.31 -18.25 5.87
CA SER A 153 -2.71 -19.33 6.68
C SER A 153 -3.61 -19.72 7.86
N GLU A 154 -4.19 -18.73 8.57
CA GLU A 154 -5.13 -19.00 9.66
C GLU A 154 -6.40 -19.71 9.19
N LYS A 155 -6.91 -19.38 8.02
CA LYS A 155 -8.10 -20.04 7.44
C LYS A 155 -7.81 -21.51 7.10
N ILE A 156 -6.62 -21.82 6.60
CA ILE A 156 -6.18 -23.20 6.32
C ILE A 156 -6.09 -24.00 7.62
N HIS A 157 -5.43 -23.47 8.65
CA HIS A 157 -5.27 -24.14 9.94
C HIS A 157 -6.61 -24.38 10.68
N LYS A 158 -7.61 -23.53 10.46
CA LYS A 158 -8.97 -23.70 11.01
C LYS A 158 -9.86 -24.62 10.17
N GLY A 159 -9.32 -25.33 9.15
CA GLY A 159 -10.06 -26.30 8.34
C GLY A 159 -11.10 -25.70 7.40
N LYS A 160 -11.10 -24.41 7.18
CA LYS A 160 -11.95 -23.78 6.17
C LYS A 160 -11.25 -23.82 4.81
N VAL A 161 -11.46 -24.89 4.08
CA VAL A 161 -11.07 -24.97 2.67
C VAL A 161 -11.89 -23.95 1.89
N ILE A 162 -11.26 -22.90 1.38
CA ILE A 162 -11.87 -22.03 0.39
C ILE A 162 -11.62 -22.69 -0.95
N SER A 163 -12.66 -23.29 -1.54
CA SER A 163 -12.57 -23.73 -2.93
C SER A 163 -12.49 -22.46 -3.79
N CYS A 164 -11.37 -22.30 -4.49
CA CYS A 164 -11.26 -21.32 -5.55
C CYS A 164 -12.08 -21.82 -6.74
N ALA A 165 -13.23 -21.17 -6.98
CA ALA A 165 -13.95 -21.28 -8.25
C ALA A 165 -13.43 -20.20 -9.22
#